data_980017f5d236eccdd7e31875e8659880
#
_entry.id   980017f5d236eccdd7e31875e8659880
#
_cell.length_a   1.000
_cell.length_b   1.000
_cell.length_c   1.000
_cell.angle_alpha   90.00
_cell.angle_beta   90.00
_cell.angle_gamma   90.00
#
_symmetry.space_group_name_H-M   'P 1'
#
loop_
_entity.id
_entity.type
_entity.pdbx_description
1 polymer ?
#
loop_
_entity_poly.entity_id
_entity_poly.type
_entity_poly.pdbx_seq_one_letter_code
_entity_poly.pdbx_strand_id
1 'polypeptide(L)'
;MPNTKTIRVAHLGGTDAAYQMPREYDPSKPTVVLVNAFTTSSDLFQDQFKDSNLTDNMNLLAIELLGHGQTRTTREQWTYWDTAEMNLQVLDALGIDRAFVLGISQGGWITVLMALLRPEKVTMSSIPVSACS
;
A
#
# COMPACT_ATOMS: atom_id res chain seq x y z
N MET A 1 -11.80 11.18 -1.61
CA MET A 1 -12.22 10.77 -0.26
C MET A 1 -11.60 11.69 0.77
N PRO A 2 -12.32 12.02 1.83
CA PRO A 2 -11.84 13.01 2.79
C PRO A 2 -10.55 12.62 3.50
N ASN A 3 -10.25 11.34 3.60
CA ASN A 3 -9.07 10.88 4.33
C ASN A 3 -7.91 10.45 3.44
N THR A 4 -8.03 10.60 2.14
CA THR A 4 -6.96 10.26 1.21
C THR A 4 -5.93 11.38 1.17
N LYS A 5 -4.67 11.02 1.36
CA LYS A 5 -3.54 11.93 1.28
C LYS A 5 -2.66 11.55 0.12
N THR A 6 -1.82 12.45 -0.34
CA THR A 6 -0.85 12.16 -1.38
C THR A 6 0.54 12.50 -0.88
N ILE A 7 1.53 11.72 -1.34
CA ILE A 7 2.94 11.99 -1.05
C ILE A 7 3.73 11.80 -2.35
N ARG A 8 4.66 12.70 -2.58
CA ARG A 8 5.50 12.65 -3.78
C ARG A 8 6.68 11.74 -3.55
N VAL A 9 6.87 10.79 -4.45
CA VAL A 9 8.05 9.91 -4.47
C VAL A 9 8.77 10.06 -5.80
N ALA A 10 10.06 9.70 -5.82
CA ALA A 10 10.91 9.94 -6.98
C ALA A 10 10.67 8.99 -8.15
N HIS A 11 10.08 7.83 -7.91
CA HIS A 11 9.92 6.79 -8.92
C HIS A 11 9.20 7.31 -10.17
N LEU A 12 9.60 6.85 -11.34
CA LEU A 12 9.07 7.26 -12.65
C LEU A 12 9.22 8.78 -12.91
N GLY A 13 10.27 9.39 -12.37
CA GLY A 13 10.49 10.83 -12.53
C GLY A 13 9.61 11.69 -11.65
N GLY A 14 8.90 11.08 -10.72
CA GLY A 14 7.99 11.73 -9.79
C GLY A 14 6.60 11.15 -9.90
N THR A 15 6.11 10.63 -8.79
CA THR A 15 4.76 10.06 -8.69
C THR A 15 4.08 10.62 -7.46
N ASP A 16 2.85 11.06 -7.63
CA ASP A 16 2.00 11.45 -6.51
C ASP A 16 1.24 10.20 -6.07
N ALA A 17 1.72 9.58 -5.01
CA ALA A 17 1.15 8.36 -4.48
C ALA A 17 0.05 8.69 -3.48
N ALA A 18 -1.14 8.15 -3.71
CA ALA A 18 -2.27 8.34 -2.80
C ALA A 18 -2.29 7.22 -1.77
N TYR A 19 -2.59 7.58 -0.54
CA TYR A 19 -2.67 6.62 0.55
C TYR A 19 -3.69 7.06 1.59
N GLN A 20 -4.14 6.09 2.39
CA GLN A 20 -4.98 6.34 3.54
C GLN A 20 -4.37 5.68 4.77
N MET A 21 -4.36 6.40 5.87
CA MET A 21 -3.96 5.89 7.17
C MET A 21 -4.98 6.42 8.17
N PRO A 22 -5.84 5.54 8.72
CA PRO A 22 -6.99 5.99 9.54
C PRO A 22 -6.57 6.66 10.84
N ARG A 23 -5.38 6.33 11.34
CA ARG A 23 -4.83 6.94 12.54
C ARG A 23 -3.39 7.35 12.32
N GLU A 24 -2.91 8.29 13.13
CA GLU A 24 -1.53 8.72 13.09
C GLU A 24 -0.60 7.53 13.34
N TYR A 25 0.53 7.50 12.62
CA TYR A 25 1.50 6.43 12.70
C TYR A 25 2.09 6.31 14.11
N ASP A 26 2.05 5.10 14.66
CA ASP A 26 2.60 4.78 15.96
C ASP A 26 3.73 3.76 15.77
N PRO A 27 5.00 4.16 15.96
CA PRO A 27 6.13 3.26 15.73
C PRO A 27 6.19 2.07 16.70
N SER A 28 5.43 2.10 17.79
CA SER A 28 5.37 0.99 18.75
C SER A 28 4.47 -0.16 18.28
N LYS A 29 3.68 0.06 17.22
CA LYS A 29 2.74 -0.94 16.69
C LYS A 29 3.24 -1.49 15.37
N PRO A 30 2.91 -2.76 15.04
CA PRO A 30 3.21 -3.28 13.70
C PRO A 30 2.42 -2.54 12.64
N THR A 31 2.98 -2.47 11.44
CA THR A 31 2.34 -1.82 10.30
C THR A 31 1.92 -2.85 9.28
N VAL A 32 0.69 -2.74 8.79
CA VAL A 32 0.16 -3.56 7.72
C VAL A 32 -0.18 -2.65 6.54
N VAL A 33 0.47 -2.90 5.41
CA VAL A 33 0.21 -2.20 4.15
C VAL A 33 -0.82 -3.00 3.37
N LEU A 34 -1.89 -2.34 2.98
CA LEU A 34 -2.98 -2.94 2.22
C LEU A 34 -2.90 -2.45 0.78
N VAL A 35 -2.86 -3.38 -0.18
CA VAL A 35 -2.76 -3.06 -1.60
C VAL A 35 -4.05 -3.51 -2.30
N ASN A 36 -4.72 -2.56 -2.93
CA ASN A 36 -6.03 -2.79 -3.53
C ASN A 36 -5.96 -3.63 -4.81
N ALA A 37 -7.12 -4.18 -5.18
CA ALA A 37 -7.28 -4.95 -6.41
C ALA A 37 -7.40 -4.03 -7.63
N PHE A 38 -7.22 -4.62 -8.82
CA PHE A 38 -7.40 -3.90 -10.08
C PHE A 38 -8.79 -3.26 -10.15
N THR A 39 -8.84 -2.04 -10.67
CA THR A 39 -10.05 -1.21 -10.81
C THR A 39 -10.71 -0.78 -9.50
N THR A 40 -10.03 -0.95 -8.37
CA THR A 40 -10.52 -0.47 -7.07
C THR A 40 -9.62 0.66 -6.54
N SER A 41 -9.94 1.14 -5.36
CA SER A 41 -9.12 2.14 -4.67
C SER A 41 -8.94 1.73 -3.21
N SER A 42 -8.27 2.58 -2.44
CA SER A 42 -8.10 2.34 -1.01
C SER A 42 -9.43 2.32 -0.26
N ASP A 43 -10.52 2.78 -0.86
CA ASP A 43 -11.85 2.69 -0.27
C ASP A 43 -12.32 1.26 -0.06
N LEU A 44 -11.70 0.30 -0.75
CA LEU A 44 -11.94 -1.12 -0.53
C LEU A 44 -11.72 -1.54 0.92
N PHE A 45 -10.88 -0.82 1.66
CA PHE A 45 -10.48 -1.18 3.02
C PHE A 45 -11.22 -0.39 4.10
N GLN A 46 -12.32 0.27 3.78
CA GLN A 46 -13.06 1.10 4.75
C GLN A 46 -13.54 0.32 5.97
N ASP A 47 -13.98 -0.91 5.79
CA ASP A 47 -14.43 -1.72 6.92
C ASP A 47 -13.29 -2.02 7.88
N GLN A 48 -12.09 -2.33 7.36
CA GLN A 48 -10.91 -2.56 8.18
C GLN A 48 -10.48 -1.29 8.91
N PHE A 49 -10.60 -0.14 8.24
CA PHE A 49 -10.23 1.15 8.83
C PHE A 49 -11.14 1.55 10.00
N LYS A 50 -12.39 1.08 9.99
CA LYS A 50 -13.37 1.36 11.04
C LYS A 50 -13.30 0.38 12.20
N ASP A 51 -12.57 -0.73 12.03
CA ASP A 51 -12.48 -1.76 13.06
C ASP A 51 -11.46 -1.36 14.11
N SER A 52 -11.92 -0.99 15.30
CA SER A 52 -11.04 -0.55 16.38
C SER A 52 -10.14 -1.67 16.89
N ASN A 53 -10.54 -2.94 16.75
CA ASN A 53 -9.66 -4.05 17.11
C ASN A 53 -8.41 -4.07 16.25
N LEU A 54 -8.53 -3.67 14.98
CA LEU A 54 -7.37 -3.57 14.07
C LEU A 54 -6.60 -2.28 14.32
N THR A 55 -7.28 -1.14 14.35
CA THR A 55 -6.62 0.17 14.42
C THR A 55 -5.99 0.45 15.78
N ASP A 56 -6.49 -0.17 16.86
CA ASP A 56 -5.88 -0.05 18.18
C ASP A 56 -4.59 -0.85 18.29
N ASN A 57 -4.42 -1.90 17.51
CA ASN A 57 -3.32 -2.86 17.63
C ASN A 57 -2.27 -2.76 16.53
N MET A 58 -2.56 -2.07 15.43
CA MET A 58 -1.64 -1.96 14.29
C MET A 58 -1.84 -0.67 13.51
N ASN A 59 -0.82 -0.27 12.77
CA ASN A 59 -0.94 0.79 11.81
C ASN A 59 -1.47 0.20 10.50
N LEU A 60 -2.60 0.69 10.02
CA LEU A 60 -3.13 0.29 8.72
C LEU A 60 -2.79 1.38 7.71
N LEU A 61 -2.20 0.99 6.60
CA LEU A 61 -1.81 1.90 5.53
C LEU A 61 -2.24 1.30 4.20
N ALA A 62 -3.15 1.96 3.50
CA ALA A 62 -3.53 1.57 2.15
C ALA A 62 -2.86 2.50 1.16
N ILE A 63 -2.13 1.94 0.20
CA ILE A 63 -1.47 2.69 -0.87
C ILE A 63 -2.16 2.33 -2.18
N GLU A 64 -2.62 3.34 -2.91
CA GLU A 64 -3.36 3.12 -4.15
C GLU A 64 -2.41 2.80 -5.31
N LEU A 65 -2.79 1.84 -6.14
CA LEU A 65 -2.01 1.40 -7.29
C LEU A 65 -1.76 2.55 -8.27
N LEU A 66 -0.66 2.45 -9.02
CA LEU A 66 -0.42 3.37 -10.15
C LEU A 66 -1.64 3.36 -11.09
N GLY A 67 -2.09 4.55 -11.45
CA GLY A 67 -3.24 4.73 -12.33
C GLY A 67 -4.59 4.47 -11.68
N HIS A 68 -4.63 4.18 -10.38
CA HIS A 68 -5.87 3.92 -9.64
C HIS A 68 -6.11 5.01 -8.59
N GLY A 69 -7.37 5.23 -8.26
CA GLY A 69 -7.74 6.22 -7.26
C GLY A 69 -7.14 7.58 -7.57
N GLN A 70 -6.39 8.13 -6.63
CA GLN A 70 -5.74 9.43 -6.75
C GLN A 70 -4.24 9.35 -6.98
N THR A 71 -3.68 8.15 -7.14
CA THR A 71 -2.26 7.99 -7.47
C THR A 71 -2.02 8.39 -8.92
N ARG A 72 -1.07 9.30 -9.14
CA ARG A 72 -0.81 9.89 -10.46
C ARG A 72 0.68 9.94 -10.77
N THR A 73 1.01 9.64 -12.01
CA THR A 73 2.36 9.79 -12.56
C THR A 73 2.26 10.36 -13.98
N THR A 74 3.33 10.99 -14.44
CA THR A 74 3.39 11.53 -15.81
C THR A 74 3.69 10.45 -16.85
N ARG A 75 4.15 9.28 -16.43
CA ARG A 75 4.44 8.16 -17.33
C ARG A 75 3.15 7.52 -17.77
N GLU A 76 3.10 7.12 -19.03
CA GLU A 76 1.90 6.48 -19.61
C GLU A 76 1.92 4.97 -19.45
N GLN A 77 3.11 4.39 -19.22
CA GLN A 77 3.28 2.94 -19.10
C GLN A 77 4.09 2.62 -17.86
N TRP A 78 3.67 1.57 -17.16
CA TRP A 78 4.37 1.05 -15.99
C TRP A 78 4.07 -0.43 -15.86
N THR A 79 4.88 -1.10 -15.04
CA THR A 79 4.71 -2.52 -14.71
C THR A 79 4.34 -2.68 -13.25
N TYR A 80 4.03 -3.90 -12.85
CA TYR A 80 3.82 -4.20 -11.43
C TYR A 80 5.07 -3.90 -10.58
N TRP A 81 6.27 -4.04 -11.17
CA TRP A 81 7.51 -3.67 -10.50
C TRP A 81 7.55 -2.18 -10.17
N ASP A 82 7.03 -1.35 -11.06
CA ASP A 82 6.96 0.10 -10.82
C ASP A 82 6.04 0.41 -9.64
N THR A 83 4.90 -0.25 -9.53
CA THR A 83 4.01 -0.08 -8.39
C THR A 83 4.67 -0.54 -7.09
N ALA A 84 5.37 -1.68 -7.13
CA ALA A 84 6.09 -2.17 -5.95
C ALA A 84 7.18 -1.19 -5.51
N GLU A 85 7.95 -0.65 -6.42
CA GLU A 85 8.97 0.37 -6.12
C GLU A 85 8.35 1.64 -5.54
N MET A 86 7.26 2.10 -6.13
CA MET A 86 6.53 3.26 -5.60
C MET A 86 6.11 3.02 -4.16
N ASN A 87 5.53 1.86 -3.88
CA ASN A 87 5.06 1.54 -2.53
C ASN A 87 6.22 1.52 -1.52
N LEU A 88 7.37 0.97 -1.90
CA LEU A 88 8.55 0.95 -1.03
C LEU A 88 9.05 2.36 -0.76
N GLN A 89 9.02 3.24 -1.76
CA GLN A 89 9.41 4.63 -1.58
C GLN A 89 8.41 5.39 -0.69
N VAL A 90 7.12 5.06 -0.77
CA VAL A 90 6.13 5.63 0.14
C VAL A 90 6.44 5.24 1.59
N LEU A 91 6.79 3.99 1.83
CA LEU A 91 7.17 3.54 3.17
C LEU A 91 8.39 4.31 3.70
N ASP A 92 9.41 4.49 2.85
CA ASP A 92 10.60 5.25 3.22
C ASP A 92 10.24 6.71 3.53
N ALA A 93 9.39 7.32 2.70
CA ALA A 93 8.99 8.72 2.87
C ALA A 93 8.16 8.94 4.12
N LEU A 94 7.38 7.95 4.55
CA LEU A 94 6.59 8.02 5.77
C LEU A 94 7.36 7.60 7.01
N GLY A 95 8.64 7.19 6.86
CA GLY A 95 9.47 6.79 7.98
C GLY A 95 9.14 5.41 8.53
N ILE A 96 8.55 4.55 7.71
CA ILE A 96 8.18 3.19 8.11
C ILE A 96 9.30 2.24 7.72
N ASP A 97 9.99 1.68 8.71
CA ASP A 97 11.15 0.82 8.48
C ASP A 97 10.76 -0.59 8.07
N ARG A 98 9.72 -1.13 8.68
CA ARG A 98 9.24 -2.50 8.45
C ARG A 98 7.74 -2.54 8.38
N ALA A 99 7.22 -3.40 7.50
CA ALA A 99 5.78 -3.57 7.35
C ALA A 99 5.44 -4.98 6.89
N PHE A 100 4.29 -5.46 7.33
CA PHE A 100 3.62 -6.58 6.67
C PHE A 100 2.85 -6.02 5.49
N VAL A 101 2.75 -6.79 4.41
CA VAL A 101 1.97 -6.37 3.24
C VAL A 101 0.91 -7.41 2.94
N LEU A 102 -0.29 -6.92 2.68
CA LEU A 102 -1.44 -7.74 2.35
C LEU A 102 -2.07 -7.18 1.09
N GLY A 103 -2.20 -8.01 0.07
CA GLY A 103 -2.78 -7.58 -1.20
C GLY A 103 -3.90 -8.50 -1.64
N ILE A 104 -4.82 -7.95 -2.41
CA ILE A 104 -5.96 -8.68 -2.96
C ILE A 104 -5.80 -8.73 -4.48
N SER A 105 -5.84 -9.92 -5.08
CA SER A 105 -5.72 -10.13 -6.51
C SER A 105 -4.44 -9.50 -7.07
N GLN A 106 -4.52 -8.47 -7.91
CA GLN A 106 -3.37 -7.74 -8.44
C GLN A 106 -2.49 -7.20 -7.32
N GLY A 107 -3.12 -6.72 -6.25
CA GLY A 107 -2.38 -6.25 -5.07
C GLY A 107 -1.53 -7.35 -4.45
N GLY A 108 -1.99 -8.60 -4.49
CA GLY A 108 -1.21 -9.74 -4.01
C GLY A 108 0.09 -9.93 -4.78
N TRP A 109 0.05 -9.79 -6.11
CA TRP A 109 1.27 -9.85 -6.95
C TRP A 109 2.24 -8.73 -6.58
N ILE A 110 1.72 -7.54 -6.35
CA ILE A 110 2.56 -6.40 -5.98
C ILE A 110 3.24 -6.63 -4.64
N THR A 111 2.55 -7.22 -3.68
CA THR A 111 3.15 -7.54 -2.37
C THR A 111 4.29 -8.54 -2.50
N VAL A 112 4.16 -9.53 -3.40
CA VAL A 112 5.25 -10.47 -3.70
C VAL A 112 6.47 -9.72 -4.24
N LEU A 113 6.26 -8.81 -5.18
CA LEU A 113 7.35 -8.05 -5.78
C LEU A 113 8.03 -7.13 -4.75
N MET A 114 7.25 -6.51 -3.86
CA MET A 114 7.81 -5.71 -2.77
C MET A 114 8.72 -6.54 -1.88
N ALA A 115 8.29 -7.75 -1.53
CA ALA A 115 9.08 -8.64 -0.69
C ALA A 115 10.36 -9.12 -1.40
N LEU A 116 10.30 -9.33 -2.71
CA LEU A 116 11.48 -9.70 -3.50
C LEU A 116 12.50 -8.55 -3.58
N LEU A 117 12.01 -7.31 -3.72
CA LEU A 117 12.88 -6.14 -3.83
C LEU A 117 13.51 -5.75 -2.49
N ARG A 118 12.77 -5.83 -1.40
CA ARG A 118 13.22 -5.37 -0.09
C ARG A 118 12.81 -6.38 1.00
N PRO A 119 13.40 -7.58 1.01
CA PRO A 119 13.00 -8.62 1.98
C PRO A 119 13.27 -8.22 3.43
N GLU A 120 14.23 -7.33 3.68
CA GLU A 120 14.54 -6.84 5.02
C GLU A 120 13.50 -5.84 5.53
N LYS A 121 12.71 -5.26 4.63
CA LYS A 121 11.72 -4.23 4.96
C LYS A 121 10.31 -4.79 5.00
N VAL A 122 10.00 -5.75 4.16
CA VAL A 122 8.64 -6.19 3.90
C VAL A 122 8.50 -7.67 4.22
N THR A 123 7.58 -8.00 5.12
CA THR A 123 7.16 -9.37 5.38
C THR A 123 5.85 -9.60 4.66
N MET A 124 5.86 -10.53 3.72
CA MET A 124 4.68 -10.83 2.92
C MET A 124 3.69 -11.66 3.71
N SER A 125 2.43 -11.20 3.72
CA SER A 125 1.29 -11.99 4.14
C SER A 125 0.22 -11.78 3.07
N SER A 126 0.13 -12.71 2.13
CA SER A 126 -0.85 -12.59 1.05
C SER A 126 -1.95 -13.61 1.24
N ILE A 127 -3.17 -13.20 0.92
CA ILE A 127 -4.29 -14.12 0.84
C ILE A 127 -4.26 -14.74 -0.56
N PRO A 128 -4.16 -16.07 -0.69
CA PRO A 128 -4.21 -16.70 -2.01
C PRO A 128 -5.48 -16.33 -2.75
N VAL A 129 -5.38 -16.17 -4.06
CA VAL A 129 -6.54 -15.82 -4.88
C VAL A 129 -7.67 -16.82 -4.68
N SER A 130 -7.34 -18.10 -4.51
CA SER A 130 -8.32 -19.15 -4.24
C SER A 130 -9.08 -18.93 -2.93
N ALA A 131 -8.50 -18.27 -1.96
CA ALA A 131 -9.16 -17.96 -0.69
C ALA A 131 -10.04 -16.72 -0.79
N CYS A 132 -9.84 -15.88 -1.81
CA CYS A 132 -10.60 -14.66 -2.02
C CYS A 132 -11.81 -14.87 -2.93
N SER A 133 -11.86 -15.98 -3.62
CA SER A 133 -12.95 -16.29 -4.59
C SER A 133 -14.18 -16.86 -3.92
#